data_486fdf188ec2a263448e251d5569970d
#
_entry.id   486fdf188ec2a263448e251d5569970d
#
_cell.length_a   1.000
_cell.length_b   1.000
_cell.length_c   1.000
_cell.angle_alpha   90.00
_cell.angle_beta   90.00
_cell.angle_gamma   90.00
#
_symmetry.space_group_name_H-M   'P 1'
#
loop_
_entity.id
_entity.type
_entity.pdbx_description
1 polymer ?
#
loop_
_entity_poly.entity_id
_entity_poly.type
_entity_poly.pdbx_seq_one_letter_code
_entity_poly.pdbx_strand_id
1 'polypeptide(L)'
;MSLLLEDYQRLSGITGQMRDAATGGEWDRLIALEKECKRKVEEIKPRDMVPVNPDEREQKIALLKKILADDADIRNRTESWMEQLQCLMQSNRSSQRLQQTYMASNY
;
A
#
# COMPACT_ATOMS: atom_id res chain seq x y z
N MET A 1 2.79 -23.61 12.70
CA MET A 1 2.45 -22.59 11.67
C MET A 1 3.60 -22.46 10.70
N SER A 2 3.34 -22.36 9.42
CA SER A 2 4.40 -22.28 8.44
C SER A 2 5.04 -20.89 8.42
N LEU A 3 6.32 -20.81 8.05
CA LEU A 3 7.04 -19.54 7.88
C LEU A 3 6.36 -18.66 6.83
N LEU A 4 5.80 -19.28 5.78
CA LEU A 4 5.10 -18.57 4.73
C LEU A 4 3.86 -17.85 5.26
N LEU A 5 3.05 -18.50 6.12
CA LEU A 5 1.89 -17.86 6.74
C LEU A 5 2.30 -16.70 7.66
N GLU A 6 3.40 -16.87 8.41
CA GLU A 6 3.92 -15.79 9.24
C GLU A 6 4.34 -14.59 8.40
N ASP A 7 4.96 -14.84 7.25
CA ASP A 7 5.34 -13.79 6.31
C ASP A 7 4.12 -13.05 5.79
N TYR A 8 3.07 -13.76 5.40
CA TYR A 8 1.82 -13.14 4.94
C TYR A 8 1.09 -12.39 6.04
N GLN A 9 1.15 -12.88 7.28
CA GLN A 9 0.59 -12.17 8.44
C GLN A 9 1.32 -10.85 8.69
N ARG A 10 2.64 -10.84 8.60
CA ARG A 10 3.44 -9.62 8.72
C ARG A 10 3.14 -8.64 7.60
N LEU A 11 3.02 -9.13 6.37
CA LEU A 11 2.65 -8.30 5.23
C LEU A 11 1.26 -7.69 5.41
N SER A 12 0.29 -8.47 5.88
CA SER A 12 -1.06 -8.00 6.20
C SER A 12 -1.04 -6.92 7.29
N GLY A 13 -0.16 -7.05 8.29
CA GLY A 13 0.05 -6.03 9.31
C GLY A 13 0.56 -4.73 8.72
N ILE A 14 1.52 -4.81 7.81
CA ILE A 14 2.09 -3.64 7.12
C ILE A 14 1.02 -2.95 6.27
N THR A 15 0.26 -3.69 5.47
CA THR A 15 -0.79 -3.10 4.62
C THR A 15 -1.91 -2.48 5.45
N GLY A 16 -2.23 -3.05 6.62
CA GLY A 16 -3.18 -2.47 7.56
C GLY A 16 -2.70 -1.13 8.10
N GLN A 17 -1.42 -1.03 8.46
CA GLN A 17 -0.81 0.24 8.90
C GLN A 17 -0.76 1.26 7.77
N MET A 18 -0.50 0.82 6.54
CA MET A 18 -0.53 1.70 5.36
C MET A 18 -1.93 2.28 5.15
N ARG A 19 -2.97 1.45 5.29
CA ARG A 19 -4.36 1.91 5.19
C ARG A 19 -4.67 2.93 6.27
N ASP A 20 -4.23 2.70 7.51
CA ASP A 20 -4.44 3.64 8.61
C ASP A 20 -3.71 4.96 8.35
N ALA A 21 -2.48 4.92 7.84
CA ALA A 21 -1.73 6.12 7.49
C ALA A 21 -2.43 6.90 6.36
N ALA A 22 -2.92 6.22 5.34
CA ALA A 22 -3.66 6.85 4.24
C ALA A 22 -4.97 7.48 4.73
N THR A 23 -5.68 6.80 5.63
CA THR A 23 -6.92 7.30 6.23
C THR A 23 -6.67 8.57 7.04
N GLY A 24 -5.56 8.61 7.79
CA GLY A 24 -5.20 9.76 8.61
C GLY A 24 -4.46 10.87 7.87
N GLY A 25 -4.19 10.70 6.59
CA GLY A 25 -3.42 11.68 5.81
C GLY A 25 -1.95 11.74 6.19
N GLU A 26 -1.43 10.69 6.79
CA GLU A 26 -0.02 10.59 7.22
C GLU A 26 0.84 10.09 6.05
N TRP A 27 1.04 10.94 5.05
CA TRP A 27 1.67 10.55 3.78
C TRP A 27 3.13 10.15 3.92
N ASP A 28 3.89 10.82 4.79
CA ASP A 28 5.29 10.45 5.04
C ASP A 28 5.40 9.06 5.65
N ARG A 29 4.50 8.74 6.57
CA ARG A 29 4.42 7.42 7.18
C ARG A 29 4.02 6.37 6.16
N LEU A 30 3.07 6.70 5.28
CA LEU A 30 2.65 5.80 4.20
C LEU A 30 3.82 5.48 3.25
N ILE A 31 4.62 6.48 2.89
CA ILE A 31 5.79 6.30 2.03
C ILE A 31 6.81 5.35 2.68
N ALA A 32 7.08 5.54 3.97
CA ALA A 32 7.99 4.67 4.71
C ALA A 32 7.48 3.23 4.77
N LEU A 33 6.19 3.05 5.04
CA LEU A 33 5.54 1.74 5.09
C LEU A 33 5.51 1.08 3.71
N GLU A 34 5.35 1.84 2.64
CA GLU A 34 5.39 1.33 1.26
C GLU A 34 6.74 0.70 0.96
N LYS A 35 7.82 1.34 1.37
CA LYS A 35 9.17 0.79 1.21
C LYS A 35 9.35 -0.51 1.98
N GLU A 36 8.85 -0.55 3.21
CA GLU A 36 8.87 -1.75 4.04
C GLU A 36 8.04 -2.87 3.43
N CYS A 37 6.87 -2.54 2.90
CA CYS A 37 5.98 -3.48 2.21
C CYS A 37 6.69 -4.10 0.99
N LYS A 38 7.31 -3.27 0.17
CA LYS A 38 8.04 -3.71 -1.02
C LYS A 38 9.18 -4.65 -0.64
N ARG A 39 9.94 -4.31 0.39
CA ARG A 39 11.02 -5.16 0.89
C ARG A 39 10.49 -6.51 1.35
N LYS A 40 9.37 -6.52 2.08
CA LYS A 40 8.76 -7.76 2.56
C LYS A 40 8.27 -8.63 1.41
N VAL A 41 7.66 -8.05 0.40
CA VAL A 41 7.23 -8.78 -0.80
C VAL A 41 8.42 -9.43 -1.50
N GLU A 42 9.55 -8.73 -1.62
CA GLU A 42 10.75 -9.27 -2.22
C GLU A 42 11.32 -10.46 -1.41
N GLU A 43 11.19 -10.43 -0.10
CA GLU A 43 11.58 -11.53 0.77
C GLU A 43 10.68 -12.76 0.58
N ILE A 44 9.38 -12.53 0.36
CA ILE A 44 8.39 -13.61 0.23
C ILE A 44 8.48 -14.31 -1.12
N LYS A 45 8.69 -13.57 -2.20
CA LYS A 45 8.66 -14.10 -3.57
C LYS A 45 9.42 -15.41 -3.78
N PRO A 46 10.69 -15.54 -3.36
CA PRO A 46 11.43 -16.80 -3.60
C PRO A 46 10.91 -17.97 -2.79
N ARG A 47 10.14 -17.72 -1.72
CA ARG A 47 9.59 -18.77 -0.84
C ARG A 47 8.10 -19.02 -1.07
N ASP A 48 7.49 -18.25 -1.97
CA ASP A 48 6.05 -18.33 -2.18
C ASP A 48 5.67 -19.64 -2.87
N MET A 49 4.69 -20.33 -2.28
CA MET A 49 4.18 -21.59 -2.78
C MET A 49 2.74 -21.78 -2.32
N VAL A 50 2.03 -22.69 -2.98
CA VAL A 50 0.70 -23.10 -2.54
C VAL A 50 0.88 -24.10 -1.40
N PRO A 51 0.35 -23.82 -0.18
CA PRO A 51 0.46 -24.78 0.93
C PRO A 51 -0.24 -26.10 0.60
N VAL A 52 0.39 -27.18 1.04
CA VAL A 52 -0.19 -28.54 0.85
C VAL A 52 -1.37 -28.74 1.79
N ASN A 53 -1.27 -28.22 3.02
CA ASN A 53 -2.34 -28.32 4.02
C ASN A 53 -3.53 -27.44 3.62
N PRO A 54 -4.77 -28.01 3.53
CA PRO A 54 -5.94 -27.21 3.16
C PRO A 54 -6.24 -26.04 4.07
N ASP A 55 -6.04 -26.20 5.39
CA ASP A 55 -6.28 -25.14 6.36
C ASP A 55 -5.30 -23.97 6.16
N GLU A 56 -4.03 -24.27 5.93
CA GLU A 56 -3.02 -23.24 5.63
C GLU A 56 -3.30 -22.55 4.31
N ARG A 57 -3.81 -23.29 3.32
CA ARG A 57 -4.20 -22.72 2.03
C ARG A 57 -5.33 -21.71 2.20
N GLU A 58 -6.34 -22.05 3.01
CA GLU A 58 -7.45 -21.13 3.31
C GLU A 58 -6.97 -19.90 4.04
N GLN A 59 -6.06 -20.06 5.00
CA GLN A 59 -5.48 -18.94 5.74
C GLN A 59 -4.68 -18.01 4.81
N LYS A 60 -3.91 -18.58 3.90
CA LYS A 60 -3.17 -17.80 2.90
C LYS A 60 -4.12 -16.98 2.02
N ILE A 61 -5.19 -17.60 1.53
CA ILE A 61 -6.20 -16.93 0.70
C ILE A 61 -6.85 -15.79 1.47
N ALA A 62 -7.23 -16.02 2.73
CA ALA A 62 -7.83 -14.98 3.56
C ALA A 62 -6.90 -13.79 3.76
N LEU A 63 -5.61 -14.04 4.01
CA LEU A 63 -4.60 -12.99 4.16
C LEU A 63 -4.38 -12.21 2.86
N LEU A 64 -4.33 -12.90 1.72
CA LEU A 64 -4.22 -12.26 0.42
C LEU A 64 -5.41 -11.38 0.11
N LYS A 65 -6.63 -11.82 0.42
CA LYS A 65 -7.85 -11.02 0.24
C LYS A 65 -7.81 -9.76 1.09
N LYS A 66 -7.36 -9.86 2.34
CA LYS A 66 -7.23 -8.70 3.22
C LYS A 66 -6.18 -7.72 2.68
N ILE A 67 -5.03 -8.22 2.26
CA ILE A 67 -3.96 -7.39 1.69
C ILE A 67 -4.45 -6.65 0.45
N LEU A 68 -5.16 -7.32 -0.44
CA LEU A 68 -5.71 -6.71 -1.65
C LEU A 68 -6.79 -5.67 -1.33
N ALA A 69 -7.61 -5.92 -0.32
CA ALA A 69 -8.63 -4.95 0.13
C ALA A 69 -7.97 -3.70 0.73
N ASP A 70 -6.94 -3.87 1.54
CA ASP A 70 -6.16 -2.75 2.09
C ASP A 70 -5.53 -1.92 0.96
N ASP A 71 -4.93 -2.60 -0.02
CA ASP A 71 -4.30 -1.94 -1.17
C ASP A 71 -5.31 -1.13 -1.99
N ALA A 72 -6.50 -1.68 -2.23
CA ALA A 72 -7.56 -0.98 -2.95
C ALA A 72 -8.01 0.28 -2.21
N ASP A 73 -8.17 0.19 -0.88
CA ASP A 73 -8.56 1.33 -0.05
C ASP A 73 -7.47 2.41 -0.04
N ILE A 74 -6.20 2.00 0.06
CA ILE A 74 -5.06 2.92 0.00
C ILE A 74 -5.05 3.67 -1.34
N ARG A 75 -5.22 2.96 -2.46
CA ARG A 75 -5.23 3.58 -3.79
C ARG A 75 -6.38 4.57 -3.94
N ASN A 76 -7.57 4.21 -3.48
CA ASN A 76 -8.72 5.10 -3.55
C ASN A 76 -8.48 6.39 -2.78
N ARG A 77 -7.86 6.30 -1.61
CA ARG A 77 -7.57 7.46 -0.78
C ARG A 77 -6.47 8.33 -1.35
N THR A 78 -5.43 7.73 -1.90
CA THR A 78 -4.33 8.48 -2.53
C THR A 78 -4.78 9.18 -3.80
N GLU A 79 -5.62 8.54 -4.61
CA GLU A 79 -6.22 9.16 -5.80
C GLU A 79 -7.10 10.35 -5.42
N SER A 80 -7.96 10.19 -4.42
CA SER A 80 -8.81 11.27 -3.92
C SER A 80 -7.98 12.45 -3.43
N TRP A 81 -6.92 12.18 -2.67
CA TRP A 81 -6.00 13.21 -2.20
C TRP A 81 -5.33 13.95 -3.36
N MET A 82 -4.87 13.22 -4.36
CA MET A 82 -4.26 13.80 -5.55
C MET A 82 -5.24 14.70 -6.32
N GLU A 83 -6.48 14.28 -6.46
CA GLU A 83 -7.53 15.07 -7.11
C GLU A 83 -7.78 16.38 -6.35
N GLN A 84 -7.88 16.30 -5.03
CA GLN A 84 -8.04 17.49 -4.18
C GLN A 84 -6.86 18.45 -4.33
N LEU A 85 -5.65 17.90 -4.35
CA LEU A 85 -4.44 18.69 -4.51
C LEU A 85 -4.42 19.39 -5.87
N GLN A 86 -4.78 18.69 -6.92
CA GLN A 86 -4.89 19.26 -8.26
C GLN A 86 -5.89 20.40 -8.32
N CYS A 87 -7.08 20.21 -7.72
CA CYS A 87 -8.11 21.25 -7.65
C CYS A 87 -7.59 22.51 -6.96
N LEU A 88 -6.88 22.34 -5.84
CA LEU A 88 -6.30 23.47 -5.12
C LEU A 88 -5.20 24.18 -5.93
N MET A 89 -4.37 23.40 -6.62
CA MET A 89 -3.25 23.94 -7.38
C MET A 89 -3.67 24.62 -8.67
N GLN A 90 -4.79 24.25 -9.24
CA GLN A 90 -5.32 24.87 -10.46
C GLN A 90 -5.93 26.25 -10.22
N SER A 91 -6.12 26.64 -8.96
CA SER A 91 -6.77 27.89 -8.60
C SER A 91 -5.92 29.13 -8.88
N ASN A 92 -4.58 29.00 -9.06
CA ASN A 92 -3.70 30.11 -9.40
C ASN A 92 -2.42 29.64 -10.12
N ARG A 93 -1.66 30.61 -10.69
CA ARG A 93 -0.46 30.31 -11.48
C ARG A 93 0.66 29.66 -10.68
N SER A 94 0.85 30.08 -9.45
CA SER A 94 1.88 29.50 -8.57
C SER A 94 1.59 28.04 -8.28
N SER A 95 0.34 27.73 -8.05
CA SER A 95 -0.12 26.36 -7.81
C SER A 95 0.07 25.48 -9.04
N GLN A 96 -0.16 26.02 -10.24
CA GLN A 96 0.07 25.30 -11.49
C GLN A 96 1.54 24.95 -11.67
N ARG A 97 2.46 25.84 -11.37
CA ARG A 97 3.90 25.57 -11.41
C ARG A 97 4.28 24.46 -10.43
N LEU A 98 3.74 24.56 -9.22
CA LEU A 98 4.00 23.58 -8.17
C LEU A 98 3.48 22.20 -8.59
N GLN A 99 2.30 22.16 -9.18
CA GLN A 99 1.71 20.94 -9.70
C GLN A 99 2.59 20.28 -10.76
N GLN A 100 3.09 21.05 -11.72
CA GLN A 100 3.97 20.54 -12.76
C GLN A 100 5.25 19.95 -12.16
N THR A 101 5.88 20.65 -11.25
CA THR A 101 7.09 20.20 -10.58
C THR A 101 6.82 18.91 -9.78
N TYR A 102 5.73 18.89 -9.05
CA TYR A 102 5.34 17.75 -8.21
C TYR A 102 5.06 16.50 -9.06
N MET A 103 4.31 16.64 -10.13
CA MET A 103 3.99 15.52 -11.01
C MET A 103 5.22 15.01 -11.75
N ALA A 104 6.12 15.89 -12.18
CA ALA A 104 7.36 15.50 -12.82
C ALA A 104 8.27 14.70 -11.87
N SER A 105 8.27 15.02 -10.59
CA SER A 105 9.10 14.31 -9.59
C SER A 105 8.52 12.96 -9.15
N ASN A 106 7.22 12.74 -9.35
CA ASN A 106 6.55 11.49 -8.95
C ASN A 106 6.47 10.46 -10.07
N TYR A 107 6.80 10.84 -11.27
CA TYR A 107 6.78 9.98 -12.45
C TYR A 107 8.13 10.06 -13.18
#